data_7a23fb387c76e1b04d5f3ad7ad7f5326
#
_entry.id   7a23fb387c76e1b04d5f3ad7ad7f5326
#
_cell.length_a   1.000
_cell.length_b   1.000
_cell.length_c   1.000
_cell.angle_alpha   90.00
_cell.angle_beta   90.00
_cell.angle_gamma   90.00
#
_symmetry.space_group_name_H-M   'P 1'
#
loop_
_entity.id
_entity.type
_entity.pdbx_description
1 polymer ?
#
loop_
_entity_poly.entity_id
_entity_poly.type
_entity_poly.pdbx_seq_one_letter_code
_entity_poly.pdbx_strand_id
1 'polypeptide(L)'
;ILDWFSRYVLAWELSATMETEFCARALKSALKKATAEIHNSDQGSQFTANEYTSLLEANNIQISMDGRGRCLDNVFTERLWRSVKYEDIYLKHYRTLEETYDGLQKYFPFYNQKRRHQALNYETPERIYCH
;
A
#
# COMPACT_ATOMS: atom_id res chain seq x y z
N ILE A 1 -0.26 -1.63 1.09
CA ILE A 1 -0.41 -2.63 0.01
C ILE A 1 -1.57 -2.23 -0.87
N LEU A 2 -1.31 -2.10 -2.14
CA LEU A 2 -2.18 -1.46 -3.12
C LEU A 2 -2.47 -2.42 -4.29
N ASP A 3 -3.73 -2.48 -4.71
CA ASP A 3 -4.07 -3.13 -5.96
C ASP A 3 -3.85 -2.14 -7.13
N TRP A 4 -2.99 -2.51 -8.07
CA TRP A 4 -2.62 -1.61 -9.16
C TRP A 4 -3.76 -1.26 -10.09
N PHE A 5 -4.64 -2.20 -10.37
CA PHE A 5 -5.75 -1.98 -11.31
C PHE A 5 -6.76 -0.99 -10.75
N SER A 6 -7.21 -1.22 -9.52
CA SER A 6 -8.26 -0.42 -8.89
C SER A 6 -7.73 0.76 -8.08
N ARG A 7 -6.45 0.76 -7.74
CA ARG A 7 -5.84 1.69 -6.77
C ARG A 7 -6.36 1.50 -5.34
N TYR A 8 -7.04 0.39 -5.06
CA TYR A 8 -7.59 0.10 -3.75
C TYR A 8 -6.47 -0.26 -2.76
N VAL A 9 -6.47 0.40 -1.61
CA VAL A 9 -5.52 0.11 -0.53
C VAL A 9 -6.06 -1.04 0.31
N LEU A 10 -5.47 -2.22 0.15
CA LEU A 10 -5.88 -3.45 0.84
C LEU A 10 -5.49 -3.44 2.30
N ALA A 11 -4.32 -2.96 2.61
CA ALA A 11 -3.80 -2.90 3.97
C ALA A 11 -2.71 -1.83 4.07
N TRP A 12 -2.52 -1.32 5.28
CA TRP A 12 -1.45 -0.38 5.58
C TRP A 12 -1.00 -0.53 7.02
N GLU A 13 0.23 -0.17 7.26
CA GLU A 13 0.84 -0.14 8.60
C GLU A 13 1.68 1.12 8.72
N LEU A 14 1.77 1.65 9.94
CA LEU A 14 2.60 2.79 10.26
C LEU A 14 3.61 2.39 11.31
N SER A 15 4.88 2.69 11.07
CA SER A 15 5.96 2.40 12.02
C SER A 15 6.98 3.53 12.03
N ALA A 16 7.57 3.78 13.18
CA ALA A 16 8.71 4.70 13.33
C ALA A 16 10.03 4.05 12.92
N THR A 17 10.05 2.74 12.68
CA THR A 17 11.23 1.97 12.31
C THR A 17 11.01 1.24 10.98
N MET A 18 12.10 0.79 10.35
CA MET A 18 12.07 0.09 9.07
C MET A 18 12.21 -1.42 9.26
N GLU A 19 11.51 -1.98 10.23
CA GLU A 19 11.58 -3.41 10.54
C GLU A 19 10.72 -4.24 9.57
N THR A 20 11.19 -5.44 9.25
CA THR A 20 10.47 -6.40 8.40
C THR A 20 9.12 -6.77 8.98
N GLU A 21 9.02 -6.84 10.30
CA GLU A 21 7.82 -7.28 11.01
C GLU A 21 6.57 -6.46 10.67
N PHE A 22 6.69 -5.13 10.60
CA PHE A 22 5.50 -4.32 10.30
C PHE A 22 5.06 -4.48 8.84
N CYS A 23 6.01 -4.69 7.92
CA CYS A 23 5.68 -5.02 6.53
C CYS A 23 4.97 -6.37 6.43
N ALA A 24 5.43 -7.36 7.18
CA ALA A 24 4.79 -8.68 7.24
C ALA A 24 3.36 -8.61 7.83
N ARG A 25 3.14 -7.75 8.83
CA ARG A 25 1.78 -7.54 9.37
C ARG A 25 0.83 -6.96 8.31
N ALA A 26 1.31 -5.99 7.55
CA ALA A 26 0.52 -5.41 6.46
C ALA A 26 0.18 -6.47 5.42
N LEU A 27 1.14 -7.30 5.04
CA LEU A 27 0.92 -8.38 4.08
C LEU A 27 -0.08 -9.41 4.60
N LYS A 28 0.04 -9.84 5.86
CA LYS A 28 -0.92 -10.77 6.46
C LYS A 28 -2.33 -10.21 6.46
N SER A 29 -2.47 -8.92 6.77
CA SER A 29 -3.76 -8.23 6.74
C SER A 29 -4.35 -8.20 5.33
N ALA A 30 -3.53 -7.92 4.33
CA ALA A 30 -3.97 -7.93 2.94
C ALA A 30 -4.39 -9.32 2.47
N LEU A 31 -3.64 -10.35 2.84
CA LEU A 31 -3.93 -11.73 2.46
C LEU A 31 -5.23 -12.28 3.05
N LYS A 32 -5.70 -11.71 4.16
CA LYS A 32 -7.03 -12.04 4.70
C LYS A 32 -8.16 -11.53 3.81
N LYS A 33 -7.91 -10.51 3.02
CA LYS A 33 -8.92 -9.88 2.15
C LYS A 33 -8.90 -10.42 0.74
N ALA A 34 -7.74 -10.72 0.22
CA ALA A 34 -7.58 -11.16 -1.17
C ALA A 34 -6.25 -11.85 -1.40
N THR A 35 -6.16 -12.60 -2.49
CA THR A 35 -4.91 -13.23 -2.94
C THR A 35 -4.57 -12.66 -4.31
N ALA A 36 -3.32 -12.28 -4.51
CA ALA A 36 -2.83 -11.78 -5.78
C ALA A 36 -2.11 -12.89 -6.55
N GLU A 37 -1.99 -12.70 -7.85
CA GLU A 37 -1.13 -13.56 -8.68
C GLU A 37 0.33 -13.12 -8.54
N ILE A 38 0.57 -11.81 -8.54
CA ILE A 38 1.89 -11.21 -8.47
C ILE A 38 1.89 -10.12 -7.41
N HIS A 39 2.93 -10.12 -6.57
CA HIS A 39 3.19 -9.05 -5.61
C HIS A 39 4.47 -8.33 -6.01
N ASN A 40 4.38 -7.04 -6.26
CA ASN A 40 5.52 -6.20 -6.61
C ASN A 40 5.94 -5.33 -5.44
N SER A 41 7.25 -5.19 -5.23
CA SER A 41 7.84 -4.29 -4.24
C SER A 41 9.15 -3.75 -4.77
N ASP A 42 9.74 -2.78 -4.05
CA ASP A 42 11.12 -2.40 -4.30
C ASP A 42 12.08 -3.47 -3.69
N GLN A 43 13.37 -3.23 -3.80
CA GLN A 43 14.40 -4.17 -3.28
C GLN A 43 14.82 -3.85 -1.84
N GLY A 44 13.97 -3.18 -1.08
CA GLY A 44 14.24 -2.90 0.33
C GLY A 44 14.44 -4.17 1.15
N SER A 45 15.26 -4.09 2.18
CA SER A 45 15.58 -5.26 3.01
C SER A 45 14.36 -5.91 3.65
N GLN A 46 13.30 -5.13 3.91
CA GLN A 46 12.05 -5.63 4.47
C GLN A 46 11.37 -6.63 3.52
N PHE A 47 11.47 -6.39 2.22
CA PHE A 47 10.77 -7.17 1.19
C PHE A 47 11.60 -8.33 0.66
N THR A 48 12.91 -8.32 0.88
CA THR A 48 13.82 -9.43 0.52
C THR A 48 14.02 -10.41 1.66
N ALA A 49 13.60 -10.05 2.88
CA ALA A 49 13.73 -10.91 4.06
C ALA A 49 12.89 -12.19 3.92
N ASN A 50 13.40 -13.28 4.43
CA ASN A 50 12.74 -14.60 4.34
C ASN A 50 11.35 -14.60 4.95
N GLU A 51 11.11 -13.88 6.03
CA GLU A 51 9.81 -13.78 6.66
C GLU A 51 8.75 -13.25 5.67
N TYR A 52 9.09 -12.21 4.90
CA TYR A 52 8.18 -11.61 3.95
C TYR A 52 7.99 -12.49 2.71
N THR A 53 9.08 -12.95 2.12
CA THR A 53 9.03 -13.77 0.90
C THR A 53 8.38 -15.11 1.14
N SER A 54 8.58 -15.72 2.31
CA SER A 54 7.95 -17.00 2.68
C SER A 54 6.42 -16.87 2.75
N LEU A 55 5.89 -15.75 3.21
CA LEU A 55 4.45 -15.52 3.22
C LEU A 55 3.88 -15.50 1.81
N LEU A 56 4.58 -14.86 0.87
CA LEU A 56 4.16 -14.81 -0.53
C LEU A 56 4.22 -16.19 -1.16
N GLU A 57 5.30 -16.91 -0.95
CA GLU A 57 5.49 -18.26 -1.50
C GLU A 57 4.44 -19.24 -0.95
N ALA A 58 4.14 -19.18 0.35
CA ALA A 58 3.13 -20.02 0.99
C ALA A 58 1.73 -19.79 0.41
N ASN A 59 1.46 -18.64 -0.16
CA ASN A 59 0.20 -18.30 -0.79
C ASN A 59 0.23 -18.41 -2.32
N ASN A 60 1.28 -19.00 -2.87
CA ASN A 60 1.48 -19.17 -4.31
C ASN A 60 1.48 -17.86 -5.09
N ILE A 61 2.02 -16.81 -4.49
CA ILE A 61 2.11 -15.49 -5.11
C ILE A 61 3.50 -15.32 -5.71
N GLN A 62 3.55 -14.95 -6.99
CA GLN A 62 4.79 -14.67 -7.68
C GLN A 62 5.40 -13.37 -7.15
N ILE A 63 6.69 -13.41 -6.83
CA ILE A 63 7.42 -12.24 -6.31
C ILE A 63 8.01 -11.48 -7.50
N SER A 64 7.72 -10.18 -7.54
CA SER A 64 8.30 -9.26 -8.51
C SER A 64 8.93 -8.09 -7.77
N MET A 65 10.14 -7.71 -8.16
CA MET A 65 10.84 -6.60 -7.53
C MET A 65 11.26 -5.57 -8.56
N ASP A 66 11.17 -4.29 -8.19
CA ASP A 66 11.58 -3.20 -9.04
C ASP A 66 13.07 -3.30 -9.35
N GLY A 67 13.44 -3.08 -10.60
CA GLY A 67 14.84 -3.01 -10.98
C GLY A 67 15.51 -1.75 -10.45
N ARG A 68 16.81 -1.81 -10.21
CA ARG A 68 17.60 -0.65 -9.78
C ARG A 68 17.49 0.46 -10.81
N GLY A 69 17.21 1.68 -10.36
CA GLY A 69 17.11 2.85 -11.22
C GLY A 69 15.85 2.92 -12.08
N ARG A 70 14.91 2.00 -11.92
CA ARG A 70 13.65 1.98 -12.69
C ARG A 70 12.54 2.64 -11.88
N CYS A 71 12.47 3.95 -11.92
CA CYS A 71 11.48 4.72 -11.16
C CYS A 71 10.04 4.46 -11.63
N LEU A 72 9.82 4.00 -12.86
CA LEU A 72 8.48 3.75 -13.39
C LEU A 72 7.86 2.45 -12.89
N ASP A 73 8.67 1.50 -12.37
CA ASP A 73 8.17 0.21 -11.91
C ASP A 73 7.24 0.33 -10.71
N ASN A 74 7.37 1.41 -9.91
CA ASN A 74 6.60 1.62 -8.70
C ASN A 74 5.75 2.89 -8.74
N VAL A 75 5.34 3.34 -9.92
CA VAL A 75 4.64 4.61 -10.13
C VAL A 75 3.30 4.68 -9.36
N PHE A 76 2.59 3.57 -9.22
CA PHE A 76 1.29 3.56 -8.55
C PHE A 76 1.44 3.78 -7.04
N THR A 77 2.45 3.18 -6.44
CA THR A 77 2.77 3.39 -5.02
C THR A 77 3.25 4.82 -4.78
N GLU A 78 4.07 5.36 -5.65
CA GLU A 78 4.53 6.75 -5.55
C GLU A 78 3.37 7.75 -5.64
N ARG A 79 2.40 7.51 -6.52
CA ARG A 79 1.19 8.34 -6.62
C ARG A 79 0.36 8.25 -5.36
N LEU A 80 0.23 7.07 -4.77
CA LEU A 80 -0.45 6.91 -3.48
C LEU A 80 0.25 7.73 -2.39
N TRP A 81 1.58 7.62 -2.28
CA TRP A 81 2.36 8.40 -1.31
C TRP A 81 2.16 9.89 -1.49
N ARG A 82 2.14 10.36 -2.72
CA ARG A 82 1.89 11.76 -3.01
C ARG A 82 0.51 12.20 -2.52
N SER A 83 -0.52 11.42 -2.79
CA SER A 83 -1.89 11.72 -2.33
C SER A 83 -1.95 11.76 -0.80
N VAL A 84 -1.38 10.78 -0.12
CA VAL A 84 -1.35 10.73 1.35
C VAL A 84 -0.65 11.96 1.93
N LYS A 85 0.50 12.32 1.37
CA LYS A 85 1.29 13.45 1.88
C LYS A 85 0.58 14.79 1.66
N TYR A 86 0.11 15.06 0.45
CA TYR A 86 -0.46 16.36 0.12
C TYR A 86 -1.91 16.53 0.56
N GLU A 87 -2.68 15.46 0.64
CA GLU A 87 -4.09 15.52 1.01
C GLU A 87 -4.34 15.31 2.49
N ASP A 88 -3.38 14.77 3.24
CA ASP A 88 -3.55 14.50 4.66
C ASP A 88 -2.38 14.96 5.51
N ILE A 89 -1.21 14.37 5.37
CA ILE A 89 -0.09 14.57 6.31
C ILE A 89 0.35 16.04 6.36
N TYR A 90 0.57 16.68 5.22
CA TYR A 90 1.05 18.06 5.17
C TYR A 90 -0.01 19.07 5.59
N LEU A 91 -1.29 18.75 5.39
CA LEU A 91 -2.38 19.65 5.78
C LEU A 91 -2.70 19.57 7.27
N LYS A 92 -2.54 18.41 7.87
CA LYS A 92 -2.94 18.17 9.26
C LYS A 92 -1.85 18.48 10.29
N HIS A 93 -0.58 18.53 9.87
CA HIS A 93 0.55 18.81 10.76
C HIS A 93 0.59 17.93 12.01
N TYR A 94 0.50 16.63 11.83
CA TYR A 94 0.54 15.66 12.94
C TYR A 94 1.83 15.82 13.76
N ARG A 95 1.70 15.81 15.08
CA ARG A 95 2.83 15.99 16.02
C ARG A 95 3.38 14.68 16.55
N THR A 96 2.58 13.64 16.58
CA THR A 96 2.95 12.34 17.12
C THR A 96 2.63 11.22 16.16
N LEU A 97 3.24 10.06 16.36
CA LEU A 97 2.93 8.86 15.58
C LEU A 97 1.48 8.43 15.80
N GLU A 98 0.98 8.57 17.03
CA GLU A 98 -0.41 8.24 17.37
C GLU A 98 -1.40 9.13 16.62
N GLU A 99 -1.16 10.43 16.57
CA GLU A 99 -2.00 11.35 15.80
C GLU A 99 -1.98 11.02 14.32
N THR A 100 -0.81 10.68 13.79
CA THR A 100 -0.67 10.26 12.38
C THR A 100 -1.46 8.98 12.11
N TYR A 101 -1.37 8.01 12.99
CA TYR A 101 -2.12 6.75 12.87
C TYR A 101 -3.62 7.01 12.84
N ASP A 102 -4.13 7.80 13.77
CA ASP A 102 -5.56 8.13 13.84
C ASP A 102 -6.02 8.88 12.58
N GLY A 103 -5.20 9.77 12.07
CA GLY A 103 -5.51 10.49 10.83
C GLY A 103 -5.55 9.58 9.62
N LEU A 104 -4.60 8.68 9.49
CA LEU A 104 -4.55 7.71 8.39
C LEU A 104 -5.70 6.70 8.46
N GLN A 105 -6.15 6.33 9.67
CA GLN A 105 -7.34 5.48 9.82
C GLN A 105 -8.61 6.12 9.24
N LYS A 106 -8.65 7.44 9.17
CA LYS A 106 -9.74 8.18 8.52
C LYS A 106 -9.48 8.40 7.04
N TYR A 107 -8.23 8.64 6.68
CA TYR A 107 -7.87 8.96 5.30
C TYR A 107 -8.03 7.78 4.34
N PHE A 108 -7.56 6.58 4.72
CA PHE A 108 -7.61 5.45 3.81
C PHE A 108 -9.03 4.98 3.47
N PRO A 109 -10.01 4.98 4.40
CA PRO A 109 -11.39 4.76 4.00
C PRO A 109 -11.91 5.82 3.02
N PHE A 110 -11.56 7.09 3.22
CA PHE A 110 -11.87 8.15 2.27
C PHE A 110 -11.24 7.88 0.90
N TYR A 111 -9.96 7.53 0.88
CA TYR A 111 -9.23 7.22 -0.35
C TYR A 111 -9.91 6.09 -1.14
N ASN A 112 -10.27 5.02 -0.45
CA ASN A 112 -10.87 3.85 -1.09
C ASN A 112 -12.32 4.07 -1.52
N GLN A 113 -13.11 4.77 -0.71
CA GLN A 113 -14.57 4.79 -0.85
C GLN A 113 -15.12 6.08 -1.45
N LYS A 114 -14.40 7.19 -1.31
CA LYS A 114 -14.93 8.51 -1.69
C LYS A 114 -14.06 9.27 -2.66
N ARG A 115 -12.73 9.06 -2.64
CA ARG A 115 -11.82 9.77 -3.51
C ARG A 115 -11.92 9.25 -4.93
N ARG A 116 -12.33 10.12 -5.84
CA ARG A 116 -12.43 9.79 -7.26
C ARG A 116 -11.08 9.97 -7.94
N HIS A 117 -10.79 9.13 -8.94
CA HIS A 117 -9.53 9.13 -9.66
C HIS A 117 -9.77 9.32 -11.16
N GLN A 118 -9.07 10.27 -11.76
CA GLN A 118 -9.16 10.49 -13.21
C GLN A 118 -8.78 9.21 -13.98
N ALA A 119 -7.72 8.53 -13.54
CA ALA A 119 -7.26 7.29 -14.16
C ALA A 119 -8.27 6.14 -14.09
N LEU A 120 -9.25 6.23 -13.19
CA LEU A 120 -10.34 5.28 -13.03
C LEU A 120 -11.65 5.80 -13.61
N ASN A 121 -11.56 6.73 -14.55
CA ASN A 121 -12.73 7.36 -15.17
C ASN A 121 -13.63 8.04 -14.12
N TYR A 122 -13.01 8.68 -13.12
CA TYR A 122 -13.63 9.36 -11.98
C TYR A 122 -14.44 8.45 -11.05
N GLU A 123 -14.15 7.15 -11.09
CA GLU A 123 -14.69 6.22 -10.10
C GLU A 123 -13.79 6.14 -8.87
N THR A 124 -14.31 5.57 -7.78
CA THR A 124 -13.52 5.32 -6.57
C THR A 124 -12.79 3.98 -6.66
N PRO A 125 -11.67 3.82 -5.94
CA PRO A 125 -10.98 2.54 -5.89
C PRO A 125 -11.86 1.37 -5.46
N GLU A 126 -12.70 1.56 -4.43
CA GLU A 126 -13.59 0.49 -3.95
C GLU A 126 -14.55 0.01 -5.02
N ARG A 127 -15.11 0.94 -5.79
CA ARG A 127 -16.05 0.59 -6.85
C ARG A 127 -15.40 -0.28 -7.93
N ILE A 128 -14.19 0.08 -8.33
CA ILE A 128 -13.45 -0.70 -9.33
C ILE A 128 -12.98 -2.03 -8.74
N TYR A 129 -12.52 -2.05 -7.50
CA TYR A 129 -12.03 -3.26 -6.84
C TYR A 129 -13.13 -4.30 -6.63
N CYS A 130 -14.32 -3.87 -6.25
CA CYS A 130 -15.46 -4.75 -5.99
C CYS A 130 -16.22 -5.17 -7.26
N HIS A 131 -15.90 -4.60 -8.38
CA HIS A 131 -16.53 -4.88 -9.67
C HIS A 131 -15.48 -5.22 -10.73
#